data_9c66020162cc3a5e47ae695ee6beb622
#
_entry.id   9c66020162cc3a5e47ae695ee6beb622
#
_cell.length_a   1.000
_cell.length_b   1.000
_cell.length_c   1.000
_cell.angle_alpha   90.00
_cell.angle_beta   90.00
_cell.angle_gamma   90.00
#
_symmetry.space_group_name_H-M   'P 1'
#
loop_
_entity.id
_entity.type
_entity.pdbx_description
1 polymer ?
#
loop_
_entity_poly.entity_id
_entity_poly.type
_entity_poly.pdbx_seq_one_letter_code
_entity_poly.pdbx_strand_id
1 'polypeptide(L)'
;MGVDIHMNIYKNQELVAEDIFDGRNSNWFRNLQPDRGNDPTYDHLAIHCGVAGQVPLEYKDKFDFDYWGFHWFTVKDFKEWFLKYRPDIDAGWVTRYEAWAYKHKSIVPDYLRKELNKDDVIEDMRFIKVANIYDCSAWLYQYLIEHDIPDDAVVQYCFDS
;
A
#
# COMPACT_ATOMS: atom_id res chain seq x y z
N MET A 1 -5.36 -14.16 13.89
CA MET A 1 -6.41 -14.06 12.87
C MET A 1 -6.06 -12.94 11.91
N GLY A 2 -6.23 -13.17 10.65
CA GLY A 2 -5.99 -12.17 9.63
C GLY A 2 -7.28 -11.41 9.29
N VAL A 3 -7.11 -10.26 8.66
CA VAL A 3 -8.19 -9.46 8.12
C VAL A 3 -8.12 -9.54 6.60
N ASP A 4 -9.22 -9.87 5.98
CA ASP A 4 -9.35 -9.85 4.54
C ASP A 4 -9.76 -8.45 4.08
N ILE A 5 -9.21 -8.03 2.96
CA ILE A 5 -9.45 -6.71 2.36
C ILE A 5 -10.25 -6.93 1.08
N HIS A 6 -11.30 -6.17 0.91
CA HIS A 6 -12.15 -6.20 -0.28
C HIS A 6 -12.18 -4.83 -0.94
N MET A 7 -12.08 -4.78 -2.27
CA MET A 7 -12.07 -3.54 -3.03
C MET A 7 -12.99 -3.61 -4.25
N ASN A 8 -13.74 -2.54 -4.45
CA ASN A 8 -14.54 -2.29 -5.66
C ASN A 8 -14.20 -0.93 -6.25
N ILE A 9 -14.39 -0.80 -7.54
CA ILE A 9 -14.22 0.49 -8.23
C ILE A 9 -15.56 0.97 -8.75
N TYR A 10 -15.86 2.24 -8.47
CA TYR A 10 -17.05 2.94 -8.94
C TYR A 10 -16.68 4.17 -9.76
N LYS A 11 -17.51 4.46 -10.74
CA LYS A 11 -17.48 5.73 -11.45
C LYS A 11 -18.90 6.26 -11.64
N ASN A 12 -19.14 7.52 -11.25
CA ASN A 12 -20.47 8.12 -11.29
C ASN A 12 -21.52 7.24 -10.61
N GLN A 13 -21.16 6.66 -9.45
CA GLN A 13 -22.00 5.78 -8.65
C GLN A 13 -22.35 4.43 -9.32
N GLU A 14 -21.73 4.12 -10.45
CA GLU A 14 -21.88 2.82 -11.10
C GLU A 14 -20.66 1.92 -10.81
N LEU A 15 -20.92 0.65 -10.57
CA LEU A 15 -19.88 -0.36 -10.35
C LEU A 15 -19.12 -0.60 -11.66
N VAL A 16 -17.82 -0.28 -11.66
CA VAL A 16 -16.93 -0.48 -12.81
C VAL A 16 -16.20 -1.83 -12.71
N ALA A 17 -15.74 -2.18 -11.51
CA ALA A 17 -15.06 -3.43 -11.24
C ALA A 17 -15.35 -3.89 -9.82
N GLU A 18 -15.66 -5.17 -9.66
CA GLU A 18 -16.02 -5.81 -8.39
C GLU A 18 -14.92 -6.73 -7.93
N ASP A 19 -14.68 -6.75 -6.61
CA ASP A 19 -13.72 -7.65 -5.98
C ASP A 19 -12.33 -7.65 -6.65
N ILE A 20 -11.84 -6.49 -7.01
CA ILE A 20 -10.53 -6.36 -7.65
C ILE A 20 -9.39 -6.83 -6.76
N PHE A 21 -9.58 -6.77 -5.45
CA PHE A 21 -8.69 -7.31 -4.45
C PHE A 21 -9.54 -8.04 -3.41
N ASP A 22 -9.23 -9.30 -3.19
CA ASP A 22 -9.84 -10.15 -2.17
C ASP A 22 -8.73 -10.98 -1.54
N GLY A 23 -8.31 -10.59 -0.34
CA GLY A 23 -7.22 -11.30 0.32
C GLY A 23 -6.63 -10.57 1.51
N ARG A 24 -5.56 -11.15 2.03
CA ARG A 24 -4.86 -10.68 3.23
C ARG A 24 -3.50 -10.12 2.90
N ASN A 25 -3.24 -8.93 3.40
CA ASN A 25 -1.90 -8.35 3.36
C ASN A 25 -1.76 -7.34 4.50
N SER A 26 -0.91 -7.65 5.47
CA SER A 26 -0.76 -6.82 6.67
C SER A 26 -0.17 -5.44 6.38
N ASN A 27 0.72 -5.32 5.40
CA ASN A 27 1.25 -4.01 5.01
C ASN A 27 0.18 -3.16 4.33
N TRP A 28 -0.59 -3.76 3.43
CA TRP A 28 -1.69 -3.08 2.75
C TRP A 28 -2.79 -2.67 3.72
N PHE A 29 -3.18 -3.58 4.63
CA PHE A 29 -4.13 -3.28 5.70
C PHE A 29 -3.69 -2.09 6.55
N ARG A 30 -2.41 -2.03 6.92
CA ARG A 30 -1.87 -0.92 7.70
C ARG A 30 -2.00 0.42 6.96
N ASN A 31 -1.77 0.43 5.65
CA ASN A 31 -1.93 1.63 4.81
C ASN A 31 -3.39 2.09 4.72
N LEU A 32 -4.33 1.15 4.77
CA LEU A 32 -5.76 1.41 4.59
C LEU A 32 -6.50 1.70 5.88
N GLN A 33 -5.94 1.36 7.04
CA GLN A 33 -6.62 1.48 8.33
C GLN A 33 -6.11 2.67 9.14
N PRO A 34 -6.92 3.75 9.27
CA PRO A 34 -6.47 4.98 9.91
C PRO A 34 -6.15 4.83 11.39
N ASP A 35 -6.86 3.96 12.11
CA ASP A 35 -6.72 3.83 13.56
C ASP A 35 -5.45 3.09 14.02
N ARG A 36 -4.76 2.43 13.10
CA ARG A 36 -3.54 1.68 13.39
C ARG A 36 -2.26 2.36 12.90
N GLY A 37 -2.40 3.55 12.39
CA GLY A 37 -1.31 4.30 11.78
C GLY A 37 -0.66 5.33 12.68
N ASN A 38 -0.51 5.08 13.97
CA ASN A 38 0.12 6.02 14.90
C ASN A 38 1.65 6.09 14.80
N ASP A 39 2.23 5.58 13.72
CA ASP A 39 3.65 5.80 13.46
C ASP A 39 3.83 7.16 12.78
N PRO A 40 4.40 8.17 13.49
CA PRO A 40 4.55 9.51 12.94
C PRO A 40 5.55 9.58 11.77
N THR A 41 6.31 8.52 11.54
CA THR A 41 7.29 8.44 10.45
C THR A 41 6.69 7.89 9.15
N TYR A 42 5.44 7.47 9.19
CA TYR A 42 4.78 6.80 8.08
C TYR A 42 3.46 7.47 7.71
N ASP A 43 3.34 7.92 6.48
CA ASP A 43 2.13 8.56 5.96
C ASP A 43 1.21 7.49 5.34
N HIS A 44 0.20 7.11 6.10
CA HIS A 44 -0.76 6.09 5.68
C HIS A 44 -1.74 6.62 4.65
N LEU A 45 -2.05 5.84 3.65
CA LEU A 45 -3.04 6.19 2.64
C LEU A 45 -4.40 6.55 3.26
N ALA A 46 -4.78 5.86 4.33
CA ALA A 46 -6.07 6.07 5.00
C ALA A 46 -6.29 7.49 5.53
N ILE A 47 -5.25 8.23 5.86
CA ILE A 47 -5.40 9.64 6.29
C ILE A 47 -5.77 10.57 5.14
N HIS A 48 -5.54 10.14 3.91
CA HIS A 48 -5.90 10.88 2.69
C HIS A 48 -7.23 10.41 2.08
N CYS A 49 -7.88 9.44 2.70
CA CYS A 49 -9.10 8.82 2.19
C CYS A 49 -10.36 9.40 2.83
N GLY A 50 -11.47 9.28 2.15
CA GLY A 50 -12.78 9.51 2.73
C GLY A 50 -13.10 8.45 3.79
N VAL A 51 -13.74 8.87 4.87
CA VAL A 51 -14.16 7.97 5.95
C VAL A 51 -15.53 7.34 5.66
N ALA A 52 -15.84 6.27 6.36
CA ALA A 52 -17.04 5.46 6.14
C ALA A 52 -18.35 6.26 6.09
N GLY A 53 -18.47 7.32 6.89
CA GLY A 53 -19.68 8.16 6.87
C GLY A 53 -19.89 8.99 5.60
N GLN A 54 -18.86 9.11 4.78
CA GLN A 54 -18.87 9.87 3.52
C GLN A 54 -19.10 8.98 2.30
N VAL A 55 -19.06 7.67 2.48
CA VAL A 55 -19.34 6.72 1.40
C VAL A 55 -20.84 6.72 1.13
N PRO A 56 -21.30 6.90 -0.12
CA PRO A 56 -22.70 6.80 -0.47
C PRO A 56 -23.35 5.50 0.02
N LEU A 57 -24.59 5.59 0.49
CA LEU A 57 -25.30 4.43 1.06
C LEU A 57 -25.39 3.25 0.09
N GLU A 58 -25.57 3.53 -1.19
CA GLU A 58 -25.62 2.51 -2.24
C GLU A 58 -24.34 1.68 -2.34
N TYR A 59 -23.21 2.23 -1.94
CA TYR A 59 -21.94 1.46 -1.92
C TYR A 59 -21.91 0.47 -0.77
N LYS A 60 -22.44 0.87 0.39
CA LYS A 60 -22.53 0.00 1.57
C LYS A 60 -23.47 -1.17 1.34
N ASP A 61 -24.58 -0.93 0.64
CA ASP A 61 -25.59 -1.95 0.35
C ASP A 61 -25.07 -3.08 -0.57
N LYS A 62 -23.90 -2.88 -1.19
CA LYS A 62 -23.23 -3.89 -2.00
C LYS A 62 -22.43 -4.91 -1.18
N PHE A 63 -22.20 -4.63 0.10
CA PHE A 63 -21.43 -5.47 1.00
C PHE A 63 -22.32 -6.11 2.05
N ASP A 64 -21.95 -7.31 2.49
CA ASP A 64 -22.62 -8.04 3.55
C ASP A 64 -22.41 -7.36 4.92
N PHE A 65 -23.29 -7.67 5.88
CA PHE A 65 -23.28 -7.08 7.23
C PHE A 65 -22.02 -7.40 8.05
N ASP A 66 -21.32 -8.46 7.73
CA ASP A 66 -20.09 -8.86 8.43
C ASP A 66 -18.88 -8.01 8.06
N TYR A 67 -19.02 -7.15 7.07
CA TYR A 67 -17.95 -6.26 6.62
C TYR A 67 -17.92 -4.97 7.44
N TRP A 68 -16.69 -4.47 7.68
CA TRP A 68 -16.47 -3.27 8.47
C TRP A 68 -15.38 -2.39 7.86
N GLY A 69 -15.22 -1.18 8.41
CA GLY A 69 -14.19 -0.25 8.00
C GLY A 69 -14.35 0.26 6.57
N PHE A 70 -15.59 0.62 6.20
CA PHE A 70 -15.88 1.14 4.86
C PHE A 70 -15.25 2.50 4.65
N HIS A 71 -14.31 2.57 3.71
CA HIS A 71 -13.61 3.78 3.30
C HIS A 71 -13.51 3.84 1.79
N TRP A 72 -13.12 4.98 1.28
CA TRP A 72 -12.88 5.17 -0.14
C TRP A 72 -11.80 6.21 -0.39
N PHE A 73 -11.15 6.11 -1.53
CA PHE A 73 -10.28 7.12 -2.07
C PHE A 73 -10.50 7.25 -3.58
N THR A 74 -10.16 8.42 -4.14
CA THR A 74 -10.15 8.58 -5.59
C THR A 74 -8.89 7.94 -6.17
N VAL A 75 -8.98 7.52 -7.42
CA VAL A 75 -7.81 6.99 -8.17
C VAL A 75 -6.69 8.03 -8.21
N LYS A 76 -7.05 9.31 -8.39
CA LYS A 76 -6.09 10.42 -8.37
C LYS A 76 -5.33 10.50 -7.05
N ASP A 77 -6.03 10.50 -5.93
CA ASP A 77 -5.40 10.60 -4.60
C ASP A 77 -4.48 9.42 -4.31
N PHE A 78 -4.90 8.22 -4.69
CA PHE A 78 -4.07 7.03 -4.56
C PHE A 78 -2.77 7.13 -5.39
N LYS A 79 -2.88 7.55 -6.65
CA LYS A 79 -1.71 7.70 -7.53
C LYS A 79 -0.73 8.74 -6.99
N GLU A 80 -1.23 9.88 -6.52
CA GLU A 80 -0.41 10.93 -5.91
C GLU A 80 0.30 10.43 -4.65
N TRP A 81 -0.42 9.74 -3.77
CA TRP A 81 0.16 9.13 -2.57
C TRP A 81 1.24 8.10 -2.92
N PHE A 82 0.94 7.19 -3.85
CA PHE A 82 1.86 6.14 -4.27
C PHE A 82 3.17 6.71 -4.83
N LEU A 83 3.06 7.69 -5.73
CA LEU A 83 4.24 8.31 -6.35
C LEU A 83 5.07 9.14 -5.36
N LYS A 84 4.43 9.71 -4.36
CA LYS A 84 5.11 10.47 -3.31
C LYS A 84 5.87 9.58 -2.32
N TYR A 85 5.23 8.55 -1.83
CA TYR A 85 5.78 7.72 -0.75
C TYR A 85 6.48 6.45 -1.24
N ARG A 86 6.20 6.00 -2.44
CA ARG A 86 6.79 4.82 -3.06
C ARG A 86 6.89 3.63 -2.10
N PRO A 87 5.78 3.12 -1.57
CA PRO A 87 5.77 2.00 -0.62
C PRO A 87 6.23 0.67 -1.26
N ASP A 88 6.31 0.62 -2.58
CA ASP A 88 6.84 -0.50 -3.36
C ASP A 88 8.37 -0.60 -3.33
N ILE A 89 9.04 0.41 -2.76
CA ILE A 89 10.50 0.46 -2.67
C ILE A 89 10.89 0.52 -1.20
N ASP A 90 11.80 -0.37 -0.81
CA ASP A 90 12.50 -0.28 0.46
C ASP A 90 13.95 0.19 0.22
N ALA A 91 14.50 0.94 1.14
CA ALA A 91 15.83 1.51 0.99
C ALA A 91 16.57 1.52 2.32
N GLY A 92 17.88 1.36 2.27
CA GLY A 92 18.72 1.40 3.46
C GLY A 92 20.17 1.04 3.20
N TRP A 93 20.92 0.97 4.28
CA TRP A 93 22.34 0.67 4.26
C TRP A 93 22.58 -0.81 4.50
N VAL A 94 23.49 -1.38 3.70
CA VAL A 94 23.93 -2.78 3.77
C VAL A 94 25.43 -2.85 3.66
N THR A 95 26.03 -4.00 3.98
CA THR A 95 27.45 -4.23 3.77
C THR A 95 27.77 -4.20 2.27
N ARG A 96 29.04 -3.95 1.95
CA ARG A 96 29.53 -3.99 0.57
C ARG A 96 29.23 -5.33 -0.10
N TYR A 97 29.39 -6.43 0.62
CA TYR A 97 29.08 -7.78 0.11
C TYR A 97 27.61 -7.96 -0.21
N GLU A 98 26.71 -7.53 0.69
CA GLU A 98 25.28 -7.62 0.49
C GLU A 98 24.82 -6.77 -0.71
N ALA A 99 25.38 -5.57 -0.88
CA ALA A 99 25.13 -4.73 -2.05
C ALA A 99 25.58 -5.41 -3.35
N TRP A 100 26.76 -6.01 -3.35
CA TRP A 100 27.25 -6.77 -4.48
C TRP A 100 26.37 -7.98 -4.80
N ALA A 101 25.98 -8.76 -3.79
CA ALA A 101 25.12 -9.93 -3.96
C ALA A 101 23.72 -9.56 -4.50
N TYR A 102 23.18 -8.44 -4.07
CA TYR A 102 21.92 -7.93 -4.63
C TYR A 102 22.07 -7.56 -6.11
N LYS A 103 23.12 -6.82 -6.46
CA LYS A 103 23.36 -6.37 -7.84
C LYS A 103 23.65 -7.51 -8.81
N HIS A 104 24.46 -8.48 -8.40
CA HIS A 104 24.98 -9.51 -9.31
C HIS A 104 24.30 -10.87 -9.20
N LYS A 105 23.66 -11.17 -8.07
CA LYS A 105 23.01 -12.47 -7.80
C LYS A 105 21.52 -12.35 -7.46
N SER A 106 20.98 -11.14 -7.45
CA SER A 106 19.58 -10.85 -7.06
C SER A 106 19.23 -11.38 -5.66
N ILE A 107 20.21 -11.43 -4.76
CA ILE A 107 19.98 -11.84 -3.37
C ILE A 107 19.57 -10.60 -2.58
N VAL A 108 18.30 -10.59 -2.12
CA VAL A 108 17.79 -9.49 -1.32
C VAL A 108 18.34 -9.58 0.09
N PRO A 109 18.91 -8.49 0.66
CA PRO A 109 19.39 -8.48 2.03
C PRO A 109 18.24 -8.74 3.01
N ASP A 110 18.53 -9.47 4.08
CA ASP A 110 17.55 -9.76 5.14
C ASP A 110 17.15 -8.50 5.93
N TYR A 111 18.04 -7.53 5.99
CA TYR A 111 17.85 -6.31 6.76
C TYR A 111 18.50 -5.09 6.08
N LEU A 112 17.77 -4.01 6.01
CA LEU A 112 18.24 -2.71 5.54
C LEU A 112 18.31 -1.75 6.74
N ARG A 113 19.50 -1.25 7.05
CA ARG A 113 19.68 -0.28 8.13
C ARG A 113 19.21 1.08 7.65
N LYS A 114 18.33 1.71 8.43
CA LYS A 114 17.79 3.03 8.09
C LYS A 114 18.75 4.16 8.45
N GLU A 115 19.59 3.94 9.47
CA GLU A 115 20.61 4.88 9.93
C GLU A 115 21.93 4.17 10.17
N LEU A 116 23.02 4.88 9.95
CA LEU A 116 24.37 4.41 10.27
C LEU A 116 24.77 4.93 11.66
N ASN A 117 25.28 4.04 12.50
CA ASN A 117 25.95 4.41 13.73
C ASN A 117 27.50 4.55 13.50
N LYS A 118 28.22 4.94 14.56
CA LYS A 118 29.68 5.16 14.45
C LYS A 118 30.46 3.89 14.06
N ASP A 119 29.97 2.72 14.46
CA ASP A 119 30.63 1.44 14.19
C ASP A 119 30.38 1.01 12.73
N ASP A 120 29.25 1.37 12.16
CA ASP A 120 28.90 1.04 10.79
C ASP A 120 29.79 1.76 9.75
N VAL A 121 30.30 2.93 10.07
CA VAL A 121 31.18 3.70 9.18
C VAL A 121 32.49 2.93 8.88
N ILE A 122 32.92 2.07 9.80
CA ILE A 122 34.15 1.27 9.66
C ILE A 122 33.96 0.11 8.68
N GLU A 123 32.73 -0.35 8.46
CA GLU A 123 32.42 -1.54 7.65
C GLU A 123 32.15 -1.26 6.16
N ASP A 124 32.41 -0.05 5.69
CA ASP A 124 32.23 0.30 4.28
C ASP A 124 30.81 0.00 3.76
N MET A 125 29.82 0.61 4.40
CA MET A 125 28.41 0.41 4.08
C MET A 125 27.99 1.08 2.77
N ARG A 126 27.02 0.49 2.11
CA ARG A 126 26.43 0.99 0.85
C ARG A 126 24.94 1.22 1.02
N PHE A 127 24.45 2.32 0.45
CA PHE A 127 23.02 2.60 0.38
C PHE A 127 22.42 1.98 -0.89
N ILE A 128 21.39 1.15 -0.72
CA ILE A 128 20.70 0.50 -1.84
C ILE A 128 19.19 0.67 -1.75
N LYS A 129 18.53 0.51 -2.88
CA LYS A 129 17.08 0.44 -3.00
C LYS A 129 16.69 -0.93 -3.52
N VAL A 130 15.70 -1.54 -2.88
CA VAL A 130 15.19 -2.87 -3.25
C VAL A 130 13.68 -2.80 -3.42
N ALA A 131 13.11 -3.69 -4.24
CA ALA A 131 11.67 -3.81 -4.35
C ALA A 131 11.08 -4.38 -3.06
N ASN A 132 10.00 -3.78 -2.58
CA ASN A 132 9.21 -4.32 -1.47
C ASN A 132 8.16 -5.26 -2.03
N ILE A 133 8.48 -6.56 -2.07
CA ILE A 133 7.60 -7.59 -2.63
C ILE A 133 6.33 -7.83 -1.79
N TYR A 134 6.28 -7.33 -0.57
CA TYR A 134 5.11 -7.46 0.32
C TYR A 134 4.12 -6.31 0.18
N ASP A 135 4.42 -5.32 -0.68
CA ASP A 135 3.55 -4.19 -0.88
C ASP A 135 2.53 -4.46 -1.99
N CYS A 136 1.25 -4.37 -1.65
CA CYS A 136 0.15 -4.55 -2.60
C CYS A 136 -0.26 -3.25 -3.30
N SER A 137 0.23 -2.09 -2.88
CA SER A 137 -0.10 -0.82 -3.52
C SER A 137 0.46 -0.73 -4.95
N ALA A 138 1.63 -1.32 -5.20
CA ALA A 138 2.20 -1.41 -6.54
C ALA A 138 1.30 -2.19 -7.50
N TRP A 139 0.70 -3.27 -7.02
CA TRP A 139 -0.28 -4.04 -7.79
C TRP A 139 -1.50 -3.19 -8.15
N LEU A 140 -2.07 -2.45 -7.18
CA LEU A 140 -3.22 -1.59 -7.45
C LEU A 140 -2.87 -0.48 -8.44
N TYR A 141 -1.72 0.15 -8.28
CA TYR A 141 -1.24 1.17 -9.21
C TYR A 141 -1.17 0.64 -10.64
N GLN A 142 -0.58 -0.53 -10.83
CA GLN A 142 -0.47 -1.19 -12.14
C GLN A 142 -1.84 -1.58 -12.69
N TYR A 143 -2.73 -2.12 -11.85
CA TYR A 143 -4.09 -2.49 -12.23
C TYR A 143 -4.86 -1.28 -12.78
N LEU A 144 -4.81 -0.14 -12.08
CA LEU A 144 -5.51 1.08 -12.49
C LEU A 144 -5.01 1.61 -13.84
N ILE A 145 -3.72 1.50 -14.11
CA ILE A 145 -3.13 1.91 -15.39
C ILE A 145 -3.53 0.95 -16.51
N GLU A 146 -3.39 -0.34 -16.32
CA GLU A 146 -3.67 -1.37 -17.33
C GLU A 146 -5.14 -1.39 -17.75
N HIS A 147 -6.05 -1.05 -16.86
CA HIS A 147 -7.49 -1.03 -17.12
C HIS A 147 -8.02 0.37 -17.46
N ASP A 148 -7.14 1.34 -17.67
CA ASP A 148 -7.50 2.73 -18.00
C ASP A 148 -8.55 3.32 -17.05
N ILE A 149 -8.43 3.04 -15.77
CA ILE A 149 -9.35 3.57 -14.75
C ILE A 149 -9.11 5.08 -14.59
N PRO A 150 -10.14 5.92 -14.76
CA PRO A 150 -9.97 7.37 -14.73
C PRO A 150 -9.69 7.90 -13.33
N ASP A 151 -9.04 9.05 -13.25
CA ASP A 151 -8.63 9.68 -11.99
C ASP A 151 -9.79 10.06 -11.07
N ASP A 152 -10.99 10.31 -11.62
CA ASP A 152 -12.19 10.64 -10.87
C ASP A 152 -12.98 9.41 -10.39
N ALA A 153 -12.55 8.20 -10.76
CA ALA A 153 -13.12 6.98 -10.21
C ALA A 153 -12.77 6.82 -8.73
N VAL A 154 -13.60 6.07 -8.03
CA VAL A 154 -13.49 5.83 -6.59
C VAL A 154 -13.18 4.37 -6.34
N VAL A 155 -12.15 4.10 -5.58
CA VAL A 155 -11.87 2.77 -5.02
C VAL A 155 -12.46 2.73 -3.62
N GLN A 156 -13.47 1.91 -3.43
CA GLN A 156 -14.09 1.66 -2.14
C GLN A 156 -13.57 0.35 -1.58
N TYR A 157 -13.22 0.35 -0.31
CA TYR A 157 -12.71 -0.84 0.35
C TYR A 157 -13.36 -1.06 1.71
N CYS A 158 -13.31 -2.29 2.17
CA CYS A 158 -13.76 -2.70 3.49
C CYS A 158 -12.97 -3.93 3.95
N PHE A 159 -13.22 -4.34 5.16
CA PHE A 159 -12.53 -5.44 5.82
C PHE A 159 -13.51 -6.50 6.29
N ASP A 160 -13.02 -7.74 6.31
CA ASP A 160 -13.69 -8.91 6.83
C ASP A 160 -12.72 -9.68 7.74
N SER A 161 -13.21 -10.21 8.83
CA SER A 161 -12.36 -10.90 9.81
C SER A 161 -12.92 -12.27 10.23
#